data_e22907d61a9e8c5979230cc15c21a816
#
_entry.id   e22907d61a9e8c5979230cc15c21a816
#
_cell.length_a   1.000
_cell.length_b   1.000
_cell.length_c   1.000
_cell.angle_alpha   90.00
_cell.angle_beta   90.00
_cell.angle_gamma   90.00
#
_symmetry.space_group_name_H-M   'P 1'
#
loop_
_entity.id
_entity.type
_entity.pdbx_description
1 polymer ?
#
loop_
_entity_poly.entity_id
_entity_poly.type
_entity_poly.pdbx_seq_one_letter_code
_entity_poly.pdbx_strand_id
1 'polypeptide(L)'
;MTAKDRRYRGLYAAVALCVTVGACSPTVKNHGYRIDETRLAQITPGVTSREEVRRLLGSPSAAGTFEDDRWYYISQKTERMSFYQAELVAQDVVGITFDERGIVAGIEQRGLEDAQAVEPSDDTTRTLGNDLTVLQQLLGNVGRFNTGPRTPTAPR
;
A
#
# COMPACT_ATOMS: atom_id res chain seq x y z
N MET A 1 -7.64 -11.78 -57.46
CA MET A 1 -8.04 -11.57 -56.04
C MET A 1 -9.57 -11.66 -56.02
N THR A 2 -10.11 -12.78 -55.57
CA THR A 2 -11.54 -13.06 -55.63
C THR A 2 -12.27 -12.36 -54.49
N ALA A 3 -13.54 -11.93 -54.77
CA ALA A 3 -14.40 -11.23 -53.79
C ALA A 3 -14.56 -12.01 -52.47
N LYS A 4 -14.31 -13.30 -52.51
CA LYS A 4 -14.33 -14.23 -51.38
C LYS A 4 -13.19 -13.97 -50.39
N ASP A 5 -11.97 -13.67 -50.89
CA ASP A 5 -10.79 -13.41 -50.04
C ASP A 5 -10.94 -12.08 -49.27
N ARG A 6 -11.63 -11.10 -49.81
CA ARG A 6 -11.87 -9.81 -49.16
C ARG A 6 -12.80 -9.96 -47.94
N ARG A 7 -13.79 -10.84 -48.00
CA ARG A 7 -14.72 -11.09 -46.88
C ARG A 7 -14.02 -11.80 -45.73
N TYR A 8 -13.16 -12.76 -46.01
CA TYR A 8 -12.43 -13.46 -44.95
C TYR A 8 -11.36 -12.58 -44.27
N ARG A 9 -10.73 -11.69 -45.04
CA ARG A 9 -9.77 -10.71 -44.46
C ARG A 9 -10.44 -9.76 -43.46
N GLY A 10 -11.68 -9.32 -43.76
CA GLY A 10 -12.48 -8.52 -42.84
C GLY A 10 -12.85 -9.31 -41.57
N LEU A 11 -13.22 -10.58 -41.73
CA LEU A 11 -13.56 -11.45 -40.61
C LEU A 11 -12.35 -11.72 -39.69
N TYR A 12 -11.18 -12.02 -40.24
CA TYR A 12 -9.94 -12.19 -39.49
C TYR A 12 -9.49 -10.92 -38.78
N ALA A 13 -9.63 -9.76 -39.39
CA ALA A 13 -9.32 -8.49 -38.77
C ALA A 13 -10.27 -8.17 -37.62
N ALA A 14 -11.57 -8.47 -37.74
CA ALA A 14 -12.55 -8.32 -36.67
C ALA A 14 -12.27 -9.27 -35.49
N VAL A 15 -11.96 -10.53 -35.77
CA VAL A 15 -11.60 -11.51 -34.72
C VAL A 15 -10.30 -11.12 -34.04
N ALA A 16 -9.27 -10.68 -34.75
CA ALA A 16 -8.02 -10.21 -34.18
C ALA A 16 -8.23 -8.98 -33.26
N LEU A 17 -9.09 -8.05 -33.66
CA LEU A 17 -9.44 -6.87 -32.86
C LEU A 17 -10.18 -7.26 -31.56
N CYS A 18 -11.08 -8.24 -31.63
CA CYS A 18 -11.81 -8.73 -30.42
C CYS A 18 -10.88 -9.40 -29.41
N VAL A 19 -9.84 -10.10 -29.86
CA VAL A 19 -8.88 -10.79 -28.97
C VAL A 19 -8.00 -9.80 -28.19
N THR A 20 -7.71 -8.63 -28.73
CA THR A 20 -6.86 -7.63 -28.07
C THR A 20 -7.56 -6.88 -26.93
N VAL A 21 -8.88 -6.84 -26.91
CA VAL A 21 -9.68 -6.10 -25.90
C VAL A 21 -9.81 -6.88 -24.58
N GLY A 22 -9.60 -8.21 -24.60
CA GLY A 22 -9.79 -9.08 -23.42
C GLY A 22 -8.60 -9.22 -22.45
N ALA A 23 -7.47 -8.52 -22.70
CA ALA A 23 -6.23 -8.77 -21.99
C ALA A 23 -6.02 -7.95 -20.69
N CYS A 24 -7.02 -7.18 -20.21
CA CYS A 24 -6.90 -6.41 -18.97
C CYS A 24 -7.24 -7.28 -17.76
N SER A 25 -6.22 -7.90 -17.14
CA SER A 25 -6.37 -8.57 -15.84
C SER A 25 -6.10 -7.61 -14.69
N PRO A 26 -6.89 -7.66 -13.61
CA PRO A 26 -6.63 -6.85 -12.43
C PRO A 26 -5.31 -7.29 -11.77
N THR A 27 -4.55 -6.33 -11.29
CA THR A 27 -3.36 -6.60 -10.46
C THR A 27 -3.80 -6.69 -9.02
N VAL A 28 -3.62 -7.87 -8.42
CA VAL A 28 -3.92 -8.15 -7.02
C VAL A 28 -2.65 -8.02 -6.19
N LYS A 29 -2.70 -7.25 -5.09
CA LYS A 29 -1.62 -7.15 -4.11
C LYS A 29 -2.14 -7.49 -2.73
N ASN A 30 -1.40 -8.37 -2.04
CA ASN A 30 -1.64 -8.69 -0.64
C ASN A 30 -0.59 -7.96 0.21
N HIS A 31 -1.04 -7.30 1.26
CA HIS A 31 -0.22 -6.61 2.24
C HIS A 31 -0.46 -7.22 3.62
N GLY A 32 0.62 -7.41 4.38
CA GLY A 32 0.56 -8.08 5.67
C GLY A 32 0.42 -9.60 5.56
N TYR A 33 0.19 -10.23 6.70
CA TYR A 33 0.05 -11.69 6.81
C TYR A 33 -1.38 -12.03 7.24
N ARG A 34 -2.09 -12.76 6.41
CA ARG A 34 -3.43 -13.24 6.76
C ARG A 34 -3.31 -14.38 7.76
N ILE A 35 -3.93 -14.20 8.91
CA ILE A 35 -3.97 -15.23 9.94
C ILE A 35 -4.90 -16.36 9.48
N ASP A 36 -4.44 -17.58 9.67
CA ASP A 36 -5.27 -18.77 9.50
C ASP A 36 -6.21 -18.90 10.71
N GLU A 37 -7.52 -19.02 10.44
CA GLU A 37 -8.54 -19.17 11.47
C GLU A 37 -8.27 -20.37 12.38
N THR A 38 -7.68 -21.45 11.83
CA THR A 38 -7.32 -22.63 12.61
C THR A 38 -6.23 -22.35 13.65
N ARG A 39 -5.31 -21.43 13.37
CA ARG A 39 -4.28 -20.99 14.32
C ARG A 39 -4.86 -20.04 15.36
N LEU A 40 -5.75 -19.14 14.93
CA LEU A 40 -6.42 -18.22 15.83
C LEU A 40 -7.31 -18.96 16.84
N ALA A 41 -7.99 -20.03 16.42
CA ALA A 41 -8.82 -20.88 17.28
C ALA A 41 -8.01 -21.63 18.37
N GLN A 42 -6.68 -21.73 18.24
CA GLN A 42 -5.82 -22.33 19.25
C GLN A 42 -5.51 -21.37 20.40
N ILE A 43 -5.80 -20.08 20.24
CA ILE A 43 -5.57 -19.07 21.25
C ILE A 43 -6.77 -19.00 22.17
N THR A 44 -6.55 -19.33 23.43
CA THR A 44 -7.60 -19.33 24.47
C THR A 44 -7.37 -18.16 25.44
N PRO A 45 -8.31 -17.19 25.52
CA PRO A 45 -8.24 -16.13 26.51
C PRO A 45 -8.14 -16.68 27.93
N GLY A 46 -7.33 -16.03 28.76
CA GLY A 46 -7.04 -16.46 30.13
C GLY A 46 -5.99 -17.56 30.29
N VAL A 47 -5.54 -18.18 29.17
CA VAL A 47 -4.60 -19.33 29.20
C VAL A 47 -3.36 -19.08 28.37
N THR A 48 -3.53 -18.63 27.11
CA THR A 48 -2.43 -18.51 26.15
C THR A 48 -1.53 -17.32 26.47
N SER A 49 -0.22 -17.56 26.55
CA SER A 49 0.77 -16.52 26.81
C SER A 49 1.14 -15.75 25.53
N ARG A 50 1.74 -14.56 25.71
CA ARG A 50 2.26 -13.71 24.64
C ARG A 50 3.29 -14.44 23.75
N GLU A 51 4.18 -15.22 24.36
CA GLU A 51 5.20 -16.00 23.64
C GLU A 51 4.56 -17.09 22.79
N GLU A 52 3.48 -17.67 23.26
CA GLU A 52 2.73 -18.69 22.54
C GLU A 52 1.96 -18.09 21.37
N VAL A 53 1.32 -16.92 21.54
CA VAL A 53 0.72 -16.16 20.46
C VAL A 53 1.75 -15.86 19.36
N ARG A 54 2.94 -15.38 19.72
CA ARG A 54 4.03 -15.13 18.76
C ARG A 54 4.47 -16.40 18.04
N ARG A 55 4.46 -17.54 18.70
CA ARG A 55 4.83 -18.82 18.09
C ARG A 55 3.77 -19.31 17.10
N LEU A 56 2.49 -19.12 17.42
CA LEU A 56 1.36 -19.54 16.59
C LEU A 56 1.11 -18.61 15.39
N LEU A 57 1.08 -17.30 15.64
CA LEU A 57 0.70 -16.29 14.65
C LEU A 57 1.90 -15.56 14.02
N GLY A 58 3.09 -15.69 14.60
CA GLY A 58 4.27 -14.92 14.19
C GLY A 58 4.33 -13.54 14.85
N SER A 59 5.17 -12.67 14.31
CA SER A 59 5.32 -11.29 14.80
C SER A 59 4.10 -10.44 14.43
N PRO A 60 3.58 -9.60 15.34
CA PRO A 60 2.47 -8.71 15.03
C PRO A 60 2.88 -7.63 14.03
N SER A 61 1.90 -7.10 13.28
CA SER A 61 2.08 -5.97 12.36
C SER A 61 2.34 -4.67 13.11
N ALA A 62 1.70 -4.51 14.27
CA ALA A 62 1.90 -3.38 15.18
C ALA A 62 1.68 -3.84 16.63
N ALA A 63 2.42 -3.24 17.56
CA ALA A 63 2.25 -3.43 18.99
C ALA A 63 1.90 -2.08 19.62
N GLY A 64 0.90 -2.06 20.49
CA GLY A 64 0.55 -0.90 21.31
C GLY A 64 1.71 -0.53 22.22
N THR A 65 2.02 0.77 22.30
CA THR A 65 3.19 1.27 23.06
C THR A 65 2.74 1.98 24.35
N PHE A 66 1.45 2.25 24.50
CA PHE A 66 0.84 2.95 25.62
C PHE A 66 -0.07 2.01 26.40
N GLU A 67 -0.80 2.48 27.36
CA GLU A 67 -1.60 1.81 28.39
C GLU A 67 -2.28 0.46 28.04
N ASP A 68 -2.51 0.20 26.75
CA ASP A 68 -3.03 -1.09 26.30
C ASP A 68 -1.94 -1.95 25.69
N ASP A 69 -1.56 -3.02 26.37
CA ASP A 69 -0.67 -4.07 25.86
C ASP A 69 -1.43 -4.90 24.82
N ARG A 70 -1.55 -4.32 23.61
CA ARG A 70 -2.33 -4.86 22.51
C ARG A 70 -1.49 -5.08 21.26
N TRP A 71 -1.60 -6.24 20.66
CA TRP A 71 -0.98 -6.58 19.41
C TRP A 71 -2.00 -6.58 18.28
N TYR A 72 -1.61 -6.02 17.13
CA TYR A 72 -2.42 -5.97 15.94
C TYR A 72 -1.79 -6.79 14.82
N TYR A 73 -2.59 -7.65 14.24
CA TYR A 73 -2.28 -8.39 13.03
C TYR A 73 -3.18 -7.87 11.92
N ILE A 74 -2.58 -7.27 10.90
CA ILE A 74 -3.31 -6.58 9.83
C ILE A 74 -2.99 -7.25 8.52
N SER A 75 -4.01 -7.65 7.78
CA SER A 75 -3.90 -8.09 6.39
C SER A 75 -4.84 -7.29 5.51
N GLN A 76 -4.37 -6.94 4.31
CA GLN A 76 -5.13 -6.18 3.33
C GLN A 76 -4.92 -6.78 1.95
N LYS A 77 -6.00 -6.84 1.17
CA LYS A 77 -5.97 -7.20 -0.24
C LYS A 77 -6.46 -6.03 -1.06
N THR A 78 -5.62 -5.56 -1.97
CA THR A 78 -5.97 -4.50 -2.91
C THR A 78 -6.00 -5.04 -4.34
N GLU A 79 -6.96 -4.56 -5.11
CA GLU A 79 -7.07 -4.84 -6.54
C GLU A 79 -6.97 -3.53 -7.32
N ARG A 80 -6.20 -3.55 -8.40
CA ARG A 80 -6.05 -2.41 -9.30
C ARG A 80 -6.23 -2.84 -10.74
N MET A 81 -7.16 -2.22 -11.42
CA MET A 81 -7.38 -2.43 -12.83
C MET A 81 -6.64 -1.35 -13.64
N SER A 82 -5.62 -1.78 -14.40
CA SER A 82 -4.84 -0.92 -15.30
C SER A 82 -4.31 0.36 -14.62
N PHE A 83 -4.79 1.54 -15.04
CA PHE A 83 -4.38 2.87 -14.54
C PHE A 83 -5.30 3.45 -13.45
N TYR A 84 -6.34 2.73 -13.05
CA TYR A 84 -7.23 3.17 -11.98
C TYR A 84 -6.55 3.07 -10.61
N GLN A 85 -7.08 3.78 -9.64
CA GLN A 85 -6.61 3.67 -8.25
C GLN A 85 -6.83 2.25 -7.73
N ALA A 86 -5.95 1.82 -6.82
CA ALA A 86 -6.10 0.54 -6.17
C ALA A 86 -7.29 0.62 -5.19
N GLU A 87 -8.17 -0.37 -5.28
CA GLU A 87 -9.32 -0.52 -4.40
C GLU A 87 -9.01 -1.56 -3.33
N LEU A 88 -9.40 -1.29 -2.09
CA LEU A 88 -9.29 -2.22 -0.98
C LEU A 88 -10.48 -3.19 -1.04
N VAL A 89 -10.22 -4.45 -1.38
CA VAL A 89 -11.28 -5.46 -1.58
C VAL A 89 -11.45 -6.40 -0.39
N ALA A 90 -10.43 -6.52 0.47
CA ALA A 90 -10.55 -7.25 1.74
C ALA A 90 -9.57 -6.67 2.75
N GLN A 91 -10.01 -6.65 4.01
CA GLN A 91 -9.20 -6.27 5.16
C GLN A 91 -9.58 -7.15 6.34
N ASP A 92 -8.57 -7.70 7.00
CA ASP A 92 -8.74 -8.44 8.25
C ASP A 92 -7.79 -7.82 9.29
N VAL A 93 -8.34 -7.40 10.42
CA VAL A 93 -7.60 -6.87 11.56
C VAL A 93 -7.93 -7.71 12.78
N VAL A 94 -6.91 -8.33 13.35
CA VAL A 94 -7.04 -9.07 14.60
C VAL A 94 -6.27 -8.34 15.68
N GLY A 95 -6.99 -7.86 16.69
CA GLY A 95 -6.44 -7.24 17.90
C GLY A 95 -6.40 -8.27 19.04
N ILE A 96 -5.25 -8.46 19.65
CA ILE A 96 -5.07 -9.33 20.82
C ILE A 96 -4.61 -8.47 21.97
N THR A 97 -5.42 -8.41 23.02
CA THR A 97 -5.13 -7.67 24.26
C THR A 97 -4.53 -8.62 25.28
N PHE A 98 -3.49 -8.19 25.98
CA PHE A 98 -2.82 -8.96 27.06
C PHE A 98 -3.08 -8.31 28.41
N ASP A 99 -3.08 -9.14 29.46
CA ASP A 99 -3.09 -8.68 30.84
C ASP A 99 -1.65 -8.30 31.31
N GLU A 100 -1.53 -7.78 32.53
CA GLU A 100 -0.24 -7.40 33.15
C GLU A 100 0.76 -8.58 33.24
N ARG A 101 0.27 -9.81 33.21
CA ARG A 101 1.09 -11.03 33.26
C ARG A 101 1.48 -11.53 31.87
N GLY A 102 1.02 -10.85 30.80
CA GLY A 102 1.25 -11.24 29.42
C GLY A 102 0.40 -12.42 28.96
N ILE A 103 -0.76 -12.64 29.58
CA ILE A 103 -1.75 -13.63 29.15
C ILE A 103 -2.80 -12.93 28.30
N VAL A 104 -3.32 -13.61 27.28
CA VAL A 104 -4.37 -13.09 26.42
C VAL A 104 -5.62 -12.78 27.25
N ALA A 105 -6.01 -11.52 27.33
CA ALA A 105 -7.23 -11.06 27.97
C ALA A 105 -8.43 -11.07 27.03
N GLY A 106 -8.22 -10.76 25.73
CA GLY A 106 -9.27 -10.73 24.74
C GLY A 106 -8.74 -10.75 23.30
N ILE A 107 -9.62 -11.17 22.40
CA ILE A 107 -9.37 -11.18 20.95
C ILE A 107 -10.51 -10.43 20.28
N GLU A 108 -10.18 -9.47 19.44
CA GLU A 108 -11.13 -8.69 18.65
C GLU A 108 -10.79 -8.86 17.18
N GLN A 109 -11.80 -9.11 16.35
CA GLN A 109 -11.66 -9.20 14.90
C GLN A 109 -12.50 -8.11 14.25
N ARG A 110 -11.92 -7.44 13.25
CA ARG A 110 -12.60 -6.43 12.44
C ARG A 110 -12.31 -6.70 10.97
N GLY A 111 -13.34 -6.59 10.15
CA GLY A 111 -13.26 -6.76 8.71
C GLY A 111 -13.30 -5.43 7.95
N LEU A 112 -13.48 -5.54 6.63
CA LEU A 112 -13.62 -4.38 5.74
C LEU A 112 -14.89 -3.58 6.04
N GLU A 113 -15.94 -4.22 6.58
CA GLU A 113 -17.21 -3.60 6.99
C GLU A 113 -17.03 -2.56 8.10
N ASP A 114 -16.01 -2.72 8.94
CA ASP A 114 -15.66 -1.78 10.01
C ASP A 114 -14.72 -0.67 9.54
N ALA A 115 -14.26 -0.73 8.30
CA ALA A 115 -13.32 0.25 7.77
C ALA A 115 -14.03 1.58 7.49
N GLN A 116 -13.45 2.67 8.01
CA GLN A 116 -13.90 4.02 7.70
C GLN A 116 -13.00 4.64 6.64
N ALA A 117 -13.61 5.18 5.58
CA ALA A 117 -12.89 5.99 4.62
C ALA A 117 -12.45 7.30 5.30
N VAL A 118 -11.14 7.52 5.33
CA VAL A 118 -10.57 8.78 5.83
C VAL A 118 -10.37 9.70 4.64
N GLU A 119 -11.09 10.81 4.60
CA GLU A 119 -10.82 11.89 3.66
C GLU A 119 -9.63 12.71 4.19
N PRO A 120 -8.53 12.79 3.43
CA PRO A 120 -7.41 13.65 3.81
C PRO A 120 -7.85 15.11 3.89
N SER A 121 -7.40 15.84 4.91
CA SER A 121 -7.62 17.29 4.97
C SER A 121 -6.84 17.97 3.86
N ASP A 122 -7.48 18.92 3.17
CA ASP A 122 -6.84 19.78 2.17
C ASP A 122 -5.97 20.88 2.82
N ASP A 123 -5.90 20.89 4.15
CA ASP A 123 -5.07 21.85 4.88
C ASP A 123 -3.58 21.62 4.59
N THR A 124 -2.97 22.59 3.96
CA THR A 124 -1.53 22.59 3.68
C THR A 124 -0.78 23.28 4.80
N THR A 125 0.15 22.58 5.44
CA THR A 125 1.09 23.20 6.37
C THR A 125 2.09 24.00 5.56
N ARG A 126 2.11 25.33 5.76
CA ARG A 126 3.16 26.18 5.16
C ARG A 126 4.51 25.78 5.70
N THR A 127 5.33 25.18 4.85
CA THR A 127 6.73 24.98 5.15
C THR A 127 7.47 26.32 4.95
N LEU A 128 8.34 26.69 5.90
CA LEU A 128 9.24 27.83 5.78
C LEU A 128 10.34 27.51 4.73
N GLY A 129 9.93 27.35 3.48
CA GLY A 129 10.81 27.20 2.33
C GLY A 129 10.82 28.48 1.49
N ASN A 130 11.89 28.73 0.75
CA ASN A 130 11.92 29.77 -0.28
C ASN A 130 10.95 29.37 -1.40
N ASP A 131 9.79 30.01 -1.44
CA ASP A 131 8.85 29.92 -2.57
C ASP A 131 9.43 30.70 -3.76
N LEU A 132 10.43 30.11 -4.41
CA LEU A 132 10.94 30.64 -5.66
C LEU A 132 9.87 30.40 -6.75
N THR A 133 9.37 31.49 -7.32
CA THR A 133 8.48 31.39 -8.48
C THR A 133 9.20 30.68 -9.63
N VAL A 134 8.42 29.96 -10.46
CA VAL A 134 8.97 29.23 -11.64
C VAL A 134 9.87 30.13 -12.50
N LEU A 135 9.52 31.41 -12.62
CA LEU A 135 10.32 32.42 -13.35
C LEU A 135 11.67 32.69 -12.65
N GLN A 136 11.69 32.81 -11.34
CA GLN A 136 12.94 33.01 -10.56
C GLN A 136 13.84 31.78 -10.64
N GLN A 137 13.24 30.59 -10.68
CA GLN A 137 13.97 29.33 -10.83
C GLN A 137 14.58 29.16 -12.22
N LEU A 138 13.87 29.58 -13.26
CA LEU A 138 14.37 29.64 -14.64
C LEU A 138 15.49 30.68 -14.80
N LEU A 139 15.29 31.90 -14.29
CA LEU A 139 16.29 32.99 -14.37
C LEU A 139 17.51 32.69 -13.51
N GLY A 140 17.36 32.06 -12.34
CA GLY A 140 18.45 31.66 -11.48
C GLY A 140 19.35 30.57 -12.04
N ASN A 141 18.84 29.77 -13.02
CA ASN A 141 19.61 28.74 -13.69
C ASN A 141 20.29 29.21 -14.99
N VAL A 142 19.82 30.31 -15.59
CA VAL A 142 20.37 30.88 -16.83
C VAL A 142 21.70 31.60 -16.62
N GLY A 143 22.59 31.18 -15.98
CA GLY A 143 23.94 31.79 -15.75
C GLY A 143 24.86 30.84 -14.99
N ARG A 144 24.32 29.80 -14.42
CA ARG A 144 25.06 28.87 -13.58
C ARG A 144 26.05 27.99 -14.37
N PHE A 145 25.82 27.84 -15.65
CA PHE A 145 26.68 27.04 -16.52
C PHE A 145 27.85 27.85 -17.13
N ASN A 146 27.92 29.15 -16.90
CA ASN A 146 28.97 30.03 -17.48
C ASN A 146 30.05 30.44 -16.48
N THR A 147 30.10 29.79 -15.30
CA THR A 147 31.22 29.98 -14.36
C THR A 147 32.30 28.98 -14.73
N GLY A 148 33.27 29.43 -15.53
CA GLY A 148 34.51 28.72 -15.78
C GLY A 148 35.25 28.38 -14.47
N PRO A 149 36.22 27.45 -14.51
CA PRO A 149 36.87 26.92 -13.33
C PRO A 149 37.51 28.03 -12.50
N ARG A 150 36.97 28.21 -11.27
CA ARG A 150 37.63 29.10 -10.26
C ARG A 150 38.88 28.38 -9.79
N THR A 151 40.05 28.88 -10.19
CA THR A 151 41.33 28.55 -9.59
C THR A 151 41.28 28.93 -8.09
N PRO A 152 41.56 27.99 -7.17
CA PRO A 152 41.67 28.33 -5.77
C PRO A 152 42.95 29.15 -5.56
N THR A 153 42.80 30.43 -5.21
CA THR A 153 43.90 31.27 -4.74
C THR A 153 44.23 30.84 -3.32
N ALA A 154 45.43 30.30 -3.11
CA ALA A 154 45.95 29.95 -1.79
C ALA A 154 46.11 31.21 -0.92
N PRO A 155 45.80 31.18 0.37
CA PRO A 155 46.10 32.28 1.29
C PRO A 155 47.60 32.31 1.59
N ARG A 156 48.17 33.54 1.57
CA ARG A 156 49.47 33.87 2.12
C ARG A 156 49.42 34.04 3.63
#